data_5c6a4664d6ac01b3e30e271fff2a7192
#
_entry.id   5c6a4664d6ac01b3e30e271fff2a7192
#
_cell.length_a   1.000
_cell.length_b   1.000
_cell.length_c   1.000
_cell.angle_alpha   90.00
_cell.angle_beta   90.00
_cell.angle_gamma   90.00
#
_symmetry.space_group_name_H-M   'P 1'
#
loop_
_entity.id
_entity.type
_entity.pdbx_description
1 polymer ?
#
loop_
_entity_poly.entity_id
_entity_poly.type
_entity_poly.pdbx_seq_one_letter_code
_entity_poly.pdbx_strand_id
1 'polypeptide(L)'
;GHYKEDIKLFAEMGFKCFRTSIAWTRIFPNGDDEQANEEGLKFYDNLFDELLKYGIEPVVTLSHFEMPYHLVKEYGGWKNRKVIDFFVKYSLTVMERYKNKVKYWMTFNEINNQKNYEYPLFGYTCSGVIFNNEKHPEECMYQVVHHRLTILNSL
;
A
#
# COMPACT_ATOMS: atom_id res chain seq x y z
N GLY A 1 14.39 -7.52 -12.22
CA GLY A 1 13.63 -8.75 -12.07
C GLY A 1 13.03 -9.19 -13.39
N HIS A 2 12.45 -10.38 -13.44
CA HIS A 2 11.98 -11.04 -14.66
C HIS A 2 10.55 -10.67 -15.06
N TYR A 3 9.98 -9.58 -14.51
CA TYR A 3 8.57 -9.24 -14.72
C TYR A 3 8.13 -9.13 -16.19
N LYS A 4 9.04 -8.76 -17.12
CA LYS A 4 8.70 -8.71 -18.55
C LYS A 4 8.45 -10.09 -19.14
N GLU A 5 9.25 -11.07 -18.73
CA GLU A 5 9.09 -12.47 -19.12
C GLU A 5 7.81 -13.05 -18.52
N ASP A 6 7.58 -12.75 -17.23
CA ASP A 6 6.38 -13.19 -16.52
C ASP A 6 5.10 -12.61 -17.14
N ILE A 7 5.08 -11.31 -17.48
CA ILE A 7 3.94 -10.66 -18.13
C ILE A 7 3.65 -11.27 -19.51
N LYS A 8 4.70 -11.61 -20.28
CA LYS A 8 4.53 -12.31 -21.55
C LYS A 8 3.85 -13.67 -21.34
N LEU A 9 4.27 -14.43 -20.34
CA LEU A 9 3.63 -15.71 -19.98
C LEU A 9 2.17 -15.52 -19.56
N PHE A 10 1.86 -14.48 -18.77
CA PHE A 10 0.47 -14.15 -18.40
C PHE A 10 -0.39 -13.86 -19.62
N ALA A 11 0.16 -13.15 -20.61
CA ALA A 11 -0.52 -12.89 -21.87
C ALA A 11 -0.79 -14.17 -22.67
N GLU A 12 0.19 -15.07 -22.75
CA GLU A 12 0.05 -16.38 -23.40
C GLU A 12 -1.01 -17.25 -22.69
N MET A 13 -1.13 -17.15 -21.37
CA MET A 13 -2.19 -17.79 -20.57
C MET A 13 -3.57 -17.12 -20.74
N GLY A 14 -3.67 -15.99 -21.43
CA GLY A 14 -4.92 -15.29 -21.68
C GLY A 14 -5.41 -14.38 -20.56
N PHE A 15 -4.56 -13.98 -19.63
CA PHE A 15 -4.93 -13.06 -18.53
C PHE A 15 -5.37 -11.71 -19.09
N LYS A 16 -6.43 -11.14 -18.49
CA LYS A 16 -6.99 -9.83 -18.88
C LYS A 16 -6.74 -8.76 -17.84
N CYS A 17 -6.42 -9.12 -16.61
CA CYS A 17 -6.04 -8.21 -15.56
C CYS A 17 -4.92 -8.81 -14.71
N PHE A 18 -4.16 -7.93 -14.08
CA PHE A 18 -3.11 -8.30 -13.14
C PHE A 18 -3.21 -7.42 -11.89
N ARG A 19 -3.45 -8.06 -10.74
CA ARG A 19 -3.47 -7.37 -9.46
C ARG A 19 -2.09 -7.37 -8.84
N THR A 20 -1.64 -6.18 -8.44
CA THR A 20 -0.40 -5.99 -7.70
C THR A 20 -0.55 -4.88 -6.66
N SER A 21 0.44 -4.71 -5.80
CA SER A 21 0.56 -3.55 -4.91
C SER A 21 1.75 -2.68 -5.29
N ILE A 22 1.69 -1.40 -4.92
CA ILE A 22 2.83 -0.51 -4.96
C ILE A 22 3.45 -0.51 -3.56
N ALA A 23 4.73 -0.88 -3.44
CA ALA A 23 5.42 -0.83 -2.16
C ALA A 23 5.65 0.63 -1.76
N TRP A 24 5.03 1.06 -0.65
CA TRP A 24 5.17 2.42 -0.13
C TRP A 24 6.64 2.82 0.04
N THR A 25 7.45 1.94 0.61
CA THR A 25 8.89 2.15 0.81
C THR A 25 9.68 2.32 -0.48
N ARG A 26 9.17 1.89 -1.61
CA ARG A 26 9.83 2.12 -2.91
C ARG A 26 9.61 3.55 -3.39
N ILE A 27 8.50 4.17 -2.99
CA ILE A 27 8.13 5.53 -3.39
C ILE A 27 8.58 6.55 -2.34
N PHE A 28 8.35 6.27 -1.07
CA PHE A 28 8.80 7.04 0.09
C PHE A 28 9.48 6.10 1.08
N PRO A 29 10.81 5.94 1.01
CA PRO A 29 11.56 4.94 1.79
C PRO A 29 11.32 4.97 3.30
N ASN A 30 11.17 6.17 3.88
CA ASN A 30 10.84 6.36 5.29
C ASN A 30 9.34 6.53 5.53
N GLY A 31 8.56 6.85 4.49
CA GLY A 31 7.14 7.12 4.54
C GLY A 31 6.77 8.58 4.77
N ASP A 32 7.60 9.34 5.51
CA ASP A 32 7.47 10.77 5.78
C ASP A 32 8.41 11.65 4.95
N ASP A 33 9.12 11.05 3.99
CA ASP A 33 10.02 11.77 3.08
C ASP A 33 9.32 12.93 2.37
N GLU A 34 10.03 14.04 2.16
CA GLU A 34 9.47 15.21 1.47
C GLU A 34 9.20 14.94 -0.02
N GLN A 35 10.09 14.20 -0.66
CA GLN A 35 10.04 13.92 -2.09
C GLN A 35 9.97 12.43 -2.38
N ALA A 36 9.21 12.08 -3.42
CA ALA A 36 9.12 10.72 -3.88
C ALA A 36 10.40 10.27 -4.58
N ASN A 37 10.73 8.99 -4.44
CA ASN A 37 11.82 8.35 -5.15
C ASN A 37 11.43 8.12 -6.62
N GLU A 38 12.03 8.91 -7.53
CA GLU A 38 11.73 8.83 -8.97
C GLU A 38 12.10 7.47 -9.58
N GLU A 39 13.15 6.80 -9.10
CA GLU A 39 13.48 5.46 -9.57
C GLU A 39 12.40 4.44 -9.19
N GLY A 40 11.83 4.59 -8.00
CA GLY A 40 10.69 3.80 -7.56
C GLY A 40 9.46 4.03 -8.42
N LEU A 41 9.14 5.28 -8.72
CA LEU A 41 8.03 5.64 -9.62
C LEU A 41 8.25 5.06 -11.03
N LYS A 42 9.44 5.22 -11.58
CA LYS A 42 9.79 4.73 -12.91
C LYS A 42 9.73 3.19 -13.02
N PHE A 43 10.02 2.48 -11.93
CA PHE A 43 9.86 1.03 -11.93
C PHE A 43 8.41 0.63 -12.22
N TYR A 44 7.43 1.27 -11.56
CA TYR A 44 6.01 0.98 -11.78
C TYR A 44 5.50 1.54 -13.12
N ASP A 45 6.02 2.66 -13.62
CA ASP A 45 5.76 3.10 -15.00
C ASP A 45 6.08 1.99 -15.99
N ASN A 46 7.27 1.41 -15.90
CA ASN A 46 7.71 0.35 -16.79
C ASN A 46 6.88 -0.93 -16.62
N LEU A 47 6.49 -1.26 -15.41
CA LEU A 47 5.66 -2.43 -15.12
C LEU A 47 4.27 -2.30 -15.75
N PHE A 48 3.62 -1.15 -15.55
CA PHE A 48 2.28 -0.90 -16.08
C PHE A 48 2.29 -0.77 -17.60
N ASP A 49 3.30 -0.13 -18.19
CA ASP A 49 3.47 -0.05 -19.65
C ASP A 49 3.61 -1.45 -20.26
N GLU A 50 4.38 -2.33 -19.61
CA GLU A 50 4.53 -3.70 -20.11
C GLU A 50 3.21 -4.49 -20.03
N LEU A 51 2.42 -4.35 -18.94
CA LEU A 51 1.09 -4.96 -18.82
C LEU A 51 0.14 -4.48 -19.92
N LEU A 52 0.05 -3.16 -20.08
CA LEU A 52 -0.83 -2.54 -21.09
C LEU A 52 -0.46 -2.90 -22.53
N LYS A 53 0.83 -3.06 -22.83
CA LYS A 53 1.32 -3.54 -24.13
C LYS A 53 0.70 -4.88 -24.53
N TYR A 54 0.41 -5.77 -23.59
CA TYR A 54 -0.24 -7.05 -23.80
C TYR A 54 -1.77 -7.02 -23.56
N GLY A 55 -2.35 -5.85 -23.34
CA GLY A 55 -3.79 -5.70 -23.07
C GLY A 55 -4.21 -6.27 -21.72
N ILE A 56 -3.27 -6.34 -20.76
CA ILE A 56 -3.53 -6.77 -19.39
C ILE A 56 -3.77 -5.51 -18.53
N GLU A 57 -4.97 -5.37 -17.96
CA GLU A 57 -5.35 -4.21 -17.15
C GLU A 57 -4.72 -4.29 -15.74
N PRO A 58 -3.96 -3.28 -15.29
CA PRO A 58 -3.46 -3.22 -13.92
C PRO A 58 -4.60 -2.96 -12.92
N VAL A 59 -4.60 -3.71 -11.81
CA VAL A 59 -5.44 -3.49 -10.64
C VAL A 59 -4.53 -3.28 -9.44
N VAL A 60 -4.51 -2.09 -8.85
CA VAL A 60 -3.49 -1.70 -7.89
C VAL A 60 -4.04 -1.58 -6.49
N THR A 61 -3.40 -2.26 -5.52
CA THR A 61 -3.64 -2.09 -4.09
C THR A 61 -2.59 -1.13 -3.52
N LEU A 62 -3.02 -0.04 -2.88
CA LEU A 62 -2.13 0.96 -2.30
C LEU A 62 -1.36 0.44 -1.08
N SER A 63 -2.01 -0.35 -0.22
CA SER A 63 -1.38 -0.96 0.94
C SER A 63 -1.73 -2.44 1.06
N HIS A 64 -0.71 -3.30 1.07
CA HIS A 64 -0.85 -4.75 1.16
C HIS A 64 0.07 -5.33 2.25
N PHE A 65 -0.27 -5.04 3.52
CA PHE A 65 0.42 -5.50 4.73
C PHE A 65 1.87 -5.00 4.89
N GLU A 66 2.21 -3.95 4.21
CA GLU A 66 3.51 -3.28 4.37
C GLU A 66 3.29 -1.82 4.79
N MET A 67 4.22 -1.33 5.58
CA MET A 67 4.39 0.09 5.81
C MET A 67 5.88 0.37 6.06
N PRO A 68 6.37 1.59 5.79
CA PRO A 68 7.75 1.95 6.12
C PRO A 68 8.04 1.74 7.60
N TYR A 69 9.07 0.96 7.92
CA TYR A 69 9.44 0.65 9.31
C TYR A 69 9.75 1.91 10.13
N HIS A 70 10.26 2.95 9.48
CA HIS A 70 10.45 4.26 10.09
C HIS A 70 9.16 4.80 10.73
N LEU A 71 8.03 4.70 10.02
CA LEU A 71 6.72 5.14 10.55
C LEU A 71 6.27 4.31 11.76
N VAL A 72 6.63 3.03 11.80
CA VAL A 72 6.38 2.18 12.96
C VAL A 72 7.18 2.66 14.15
N LYS A 73 8.48 2.89 13.93
CA LYS A 73 9.43 3.25 14.98
C LYS A 73 9.19 4.65 15.56
N GLU A 74 9.02 5.64 14.70
CA GLU A 74 8.94 7.05 15.11
C GLU A 74 7.51 7.49 15.45
N TYR A 75 6.49 6.89 14.82
CA TYR A 75 5.09 7.30 14.98
C TYR A 75 4.20 6.23 15.62
N GLY A 76 4.67 4.99 15.77
CA GLY A 76 3.85 3.89 16.29
C GLY A 76 2.82 3.36 15.28
N GLY A 77 3.13 3.46 13.98
CA GLY A 77 2.26 2.96 12.91
C GLY A 77 0.91 3.70 12.85
N TRP A 78 -0.12 2.98 12.43
CA TRP A 78 -1.47 3.53 12.24
C TRP A 78 -2.16 4.03 13.52
N LYS A 79 -1.57 3.83 14.68
CA LYS A 79 -2.01 4.43 15.94
C LYS A 79 -1.89 5.96 15.91
N ASN A 80 -0.93 6.50 15.17
CA ASN A 80 -0.68 7.93 15.07
C ASN A 80 -1.43 8.54 13.89
N ARG A 81 -2.24 9.58 14.17
CA ARG A 81 -3.02 10.27 13.14
C ARG A 81 -2.17 10.90 12.01
N LYS A 82 -0.93 11.30 12.28
CA LYS A 82 -0.02 11.83 11.25
C LYS A 82 0.24 10.87 10.10
N VAL A 83 0.15 9.57 10.35
CA VAL A 83 0.33 8.54 9.32
C VAL A 83 -0.74 8.63 8.22
N ILE A 84 -1.91 9.21 8.53
CA ILE A 84 -2.95 9.51 7.53
C ILE A 84 -2.39 10.45 6.46
N ASP A 85 -1.77 11.56 6.87
CA ASP A 85 -1.26 12.57 5.95
C ASP A 85 -0.14 12.01 5.06
N PHE A 86 0.74 11.18 5.64
CA PHE A 86 1.80 10.51 4.88
C PHE A 86 1.24 9.51 3.85
N PHE A 87 0.23 8.74 4.25
CA PHE A 87 -0.40 7.79 3.32
C PHE A 87 -1.20 8.50 2.23
N VAL A 88 -1.91 9.58 2.54
CA VAL A 88 -2.61 10.40 1.55
C VAL A 88 -1.62 10.98 0.54
N LYS A 89 -0.50 11.55 1.01
CA LYS A 89 0.58 12.03 0.15
C LYS A 89 1.09 10.93 -0.79
N TYR A 90 1.40 9.76 -0.26
CA TYR A 90 1.82 8.61 -1.05
C TYR A 90 0.77 8.22 -2.09
N SER A 91 -0.48 8.08 -1.65
CA SER A 91 -1.59 7.66 -2.52
C SER A 91 -1.82 8.63 -3.66
N LEU A 92 -1.91 9.93 -3.37
CA LEU A 92 -2.09 10.96 -4.39
C LEU A 92 -0.91 11.02 -5.36
N THR A 93 0.31 10.85 -4.87
CA THR A 93 1.51 10.82 -5.72
C THR A 93 1.43 9.69 -6.76
N VAL A 94 1.11 8.46 -6.33
CA VAL A 94 1.06 7.32 -7.25
C VAL A 94 -0.19 7.34 -8.13
N MET A 95 -1.34 7.78 -7.61
CA MET A 95 -2.56 7.89 -8.39
C MET A 95 -2.42 8.97 -9.48
N GLU A 96 -1.85 10.12 -9.18
CA GLU A 96 -1.59 11.17 -10.18
C GLU A 96 -0.55 10.71 -11.23
N ARG A 97 0.53 10.04 -10.79
CA ARG A 97 1.56 9.52 -11.70
C ARG A 97 0.99 8.52 -12.70
N TYR A 98 0.11 7.62 -12.25
CA TYR A 98 -0.37 6.51 -13.07
C TYR A 98 -1.82 6.65 -13.54
N LYS A 99 -2.43 7.82 -13.41
CA LYS A 99 -3.85 8.06 -13.79
C LYS A 99 -4.24 7.64 -15.21
N ASN A 100 -3.28 7.66 -16.15
CA ASN A 100 -3.50 7.25 -17.53
C ASN A 100 -3.19 5.76 -17.79
N LYS A 101 -2.73 5.03 -16.76
CA LYS A 101 -2.29 3.63 -16.87
C LYS A 101 -3.10 2.70 -15.99
N VAL A 102 -3.59 3.17 -14.85
CA VAL A 102 -4.29 2.38 -13.84
C VAL A 102 -5.67 2.95 -13.61
N LYS A 103 -6.72 2.14 -13.84
CA LYS A 103 -8.12 2.52 -13.66
C LYS A 103 -8.69 2.03 -12.34
N TYR A 104 -8.16 0.93 -11.81
CA TYR A 104 -8.74 0.23 -10.67
C TYR A 104 -7.79 0.28 -9.47
N TRP A 105 -8.23 0.95 -8.41
CA TRP A 105 -7.48 1.14 -7.18
C TRP A 105 -8.21 0.51 -6.00
N MET A 106 -7.45 -0.13 -5.13
CA MET A 106 -7.88 -0.59 -3.82
C MET A 106 -7.01 0.07 -2.75
N THR A 107 -7.60 0.53 -1.67
CA THR A 107 -6.86 1.24 -0.62
C THR A 107 -6.05 0.28 0.25
N PHE A 108 -6.72 -0.67 0.89
CA PHE A 108 -6.10 -1.62 1.80
C PHE A 108 -6.50 -3.05 1.44
N ASN A 109 -5.52 -3.96 1.50
CA ASN A 109 -5.83 -5.37 1.45
C ASN A 109 -6.35 -5.82 2.81
N GLU A 110 -7.47 -6.56 2.80
CA GLU A 110 -8.02 -7.27 3.97
C GLU A 110 -8.07 -6.43 5.26
N ILE A 111 -8.57 -5.20 5.18
CA ILE A 111 -8.66 -4.29 6.34
C ILE A 111 -9.43 -4.93 7.53
N ASN A 112 -10.35 -5.86 7.25
CA ASN A 112 -11.09 -6.62 8.24
C ASN A 112 -10.20 -7.50 9.13
N ASN A 113 -9.01 -7.91 8.67
CA ASN A 113 -8.07 -8.70 9.46
C ASN A 113 -7.49 -7.93 10.65
N GLN A 114 -7.68 -6.61 10.71
CA GLN A 114 -7.28 -5.82 11.86
C GLN A 114 -7.97 -6.29 13.16
N LYS A 115 -9.16 -6.87 13.07
CA LYS A 115 -9.86 -7.46 14.23
C LYS A 115 -9.09 -8.62 14.88
N ASN A 116 -8.19 -9.25 14.13
CA ASN A 116 -7.37 -10.36 14.61
C ASN A 116 -6.07 -9.87 15.28
N TYR A 117 -6.09 -8.69 15.89
CA TYR A 117 -4.93 -8.03 16.49
C TYR A 117 -4.25 -8.83 17.60
N GLU A 118 -4.96 -9.77 18.24
CA GLU A 118 -4.42 -10.69 19.23
C GLU A 118 -3.33 -11.61 18.67
N TYR A 119 -3.37 -11.86 17.36
CA TYR A 119 -2.30 -12.57 16.67
C TYR A 119 -1.22 -11.54 16.27
N PRO A 120 -0.02 -11.58 16.91
CA PRO A 120 1.01 -10.54 16.73
C PRO A 120 1.36 -10.27 15.27
N LEU A 121 1.38 -11.32 14.43
CA LEU A 121 1.65 -11.18 13.00
C LEU A 121 0.60 -10.30 12.31
N PHE A 122 -0.69 -10.57 12.51
CA PHE A 122 -1.76 -9.79 11.87
C PHE A 122 -1.83 -8.36 12.42
N GLY A 123 -1.77 -8.19 13.72
CA GLY A 123 -1.74 -6.86 14.32
C GLY A 123 -0.64 -5.99 13.73
N TYR A 124 0.59 -6.49 13.74
CA TYR A 124 1.75 -5.78 13.24
C TYR A 124 1.71 -5.54 11.73
N THR A 125 1.49 -6.59 10.92
CA THR A 125 1.51 -6.46 9.44
C THR A 125 0.40 -5.58 8.91
N CYS A 126 -0.79 -5.61 9.53
CA CYS A 126 -1.91 -4.76 9.12
C CYS A 126 -1.74 -3.29 9.51
N SER A 127 -1.06 -2.99 10.62
CA SER A 127 -1.08 -1.65 11.20
C SER A 127 0.26 -1.08 11.66
N GLY A 128 1.32 -1.88 11.69
CA GLY A 128 2.59 -1.48 12.30
C GLY A 128 2.50 -1.28 13.82
N VAL A 129 1.50 -1.86 14.50
CA VAL A 129 1.31 -1.75 15.96
C VAL A 129 1.60 -3.08 16.64
N ILE A 130 2.37 -3.04 17.73
CA ILE A 130 2.61 -4.20 18.61
C ILE A 130 1.59 -4.14 19.74
N PHE A 131 0.44 -4.78 19.55
CA PHE A 131 -0.71 -4.68 20.45
C PHE A 131 -0.45 -5.24 21.85
N ASN A 132 0.45 -6.20 22.01
CA ASN A 132 0.82 -6.73 23.32
C ASN A 132 1.46 -5.69 24.27
N ASN A 133 1.94 -4.58 23.70
CA ASN A 133 2.50 -3.46 24.46
C ASN A 133 1.47 -2.38 24.75
N GLU A 134 0.22 -2.53 24.29
CA GLU A 134 -0.84 -1.56 24.48
C GLU A 134 -1.62 -1.83 25.77
N LYS A 135 -1.89 -0.78 26.55
CA LYS A 135 -2.68 -0.87 27.78
C LYS A 135 -4.15 -1.23 27.50
N HIS A 136 -4.68 -0.75 26.38
CA HIS A 136 -6.04 -0.99 25.90
C HIS A 136 -6.00 -1.43 24.43
N PRO A 137 -5.64 -2.70 24.14
CA PRO A 137 -5.37 -3.13 22.77
C PRO A 137 -6.59 -3.10 21.86
N GLU A 138 -7.79 -3.38 22.38
CA GLU A 138 -9.02 -3.31 21.60
C GLU A 138 -9.37 -1.87 21.21
N GLU A 139 -9.25 -0.92 22.15
CA GLU A 139 -9.44 0.51 21.86
C GLU A 139 -8.43 1.00 20.82
N CYS A 140 -7.16 0.59 20.97
CA CYS A 140 -6.12 0.88 20.00
C CYS A 140 -6.45 0.31 18.61
N MET A 141 -6.98 -0.92 18.53
CA MET A 141 -7.41 -1.53 17.28
C MET A 141 -8.51 -0.73 16.59
N TYR A 142 -9.54 -0.29 17.33
CA TYR A 142 -10.59 0.55 16.77
C TYR A 142 -10.05 1.92 16.32
N GLN A 143 -9.12 2.52 17.05
CA GLN A 143 -8.47 3.77 16.65
C GLN A 143 -7.67 3.61 15.35
N VAL A 144 -6.92 2.52 15.21
CA VAL A 144 -6.20 2.16 13.98
C VAL A 144 -7.15 2.03 12.79
N VAL A 145 -8.25 1.29 12.97
CA VAL A 145 -9.27 1.12 11.91
C VAL A 145 -9.89 2.46 11.54
N HIS A 146 -10.22 3.30 12.54
CA HIS A 146 -10.76 4.64 12.31
C HIS A 146 -9.80 5.50 11.46
N HIS A 147 -8.50 5.51 11.80
CA HIS A 147 -7.51 6.27 11.01
C HIS A 147 -7.42 5.78 9.57
N ARG A 148 -7.41 4.46 9.36
CA ARG A 148 -7.36 3.88 8.01
C ARG A 148 -8.61 4.17 7.18
N LEU A 149 -9.80 4.14 7.82
CA LEU A 149 -11.06 4.47 7.14
C LEU A 149 -11.20 5.96 6.86
N THR A 150 -10.63 6.84 7.71
CA THR A 150 -10.63 8.29 7.49
C THR A 150 -9.99 8.68 6.15
N ILE A 151 -9.01 7.91 5.68
CA ILE A 151 -8.33 8.13 4.40
C ILE A 151 -9.29 8.11 3.21
N LEU A 152 -10.34 7.27 3.27
CA LEU A 152 -11.30 7.14 2.17
C LEU A 152 -12.04 8.47 1.87
N ASN A 153 -12.07 9.38 2.82
CA ASN A 153 -12.64 10.72 2.64
C ASN A 153 -11.63 11.72 2.06
N SER A 154 -10.38 11.33 1.89
CA SER A 154 -9.27 12.20 1.46
C SER A 154 -8.68 11.79 0.10
N LEU A 155 -9.12 10.70 -0.45
CA LEU A 155 -8.77 10.17 -1.78
C LEU A 155 -9.93 10.31 -2.74
#